data_06098899aa065dbd4a60a867bfb30630
#
_entry.id   06098899aa065dbd4a60a867bfb30630
#
_cell.length_a   1.000
_cell.length_b   1.000
_cell.length_c   1.000
_cell.angle_alpha   90.00
_cell.angle_beta   90.00
_cell.angle_gamma   90.00
#
_symmetry.space_group_name_H-M   'P 1'
#
loop_
_entity.id
_entity.type
_entity.pdbx_description
1 polymer ?
#
loop_
_entity_poly.entity_id
_entity_poly.type
_entity_poly.pdbx_seq_one_letter_code
_entity_poly.pdbx_strand_id
1 'polypeptide(L)'
;MTNTVFINKHADLVEQCKRGESKAQYELYKHYSKAMFSVCMRILNHVGEAEDVLQEAFIDAFAKIKDFRQQSTFGVWLKQIVVNKAINQLRARRVELVNIDDYDFGGDEYDVADYDESESYSDTDMKYEVERIRRAMEQLPEGFRVVLSLYLFEGYDHEEIGNILGISETTSRTQYMRAKKRLLEIVKGQLF
;
A
#
# COMPACT_ATOMS: atom_id res chain seq x y z
N MET A 1 14.52 5.19 27.07
CA MET A 1 14.11 4.20 26.04
C MET A 1 12.69 3.77 26.39
N THR A 2 11.70 4.35 25.74
CA THR A 2 10.29 4.01 25.95
C THR A 2 9.98 2.67 25.30
N ASN A 3 9.77 1.65 26.13
CA ASN A 3 9.35 0.34 25.68
C ASN A 3 7.89 0.44 25.21
N THR A 4 7.68 0.67 23.93
CA THR A 4 6.34 0.66 23.32
C THR A 4 5.88 -0.79 23.29
N VAL A 5 5.03 -1.17 24.23
CA VAL A 5 4.40 -2.51 24.26
C VAL A 5 3.39 -2.55 23.10
N PHE A 6 3.77 -3.16 21.99
CA PHE A 6 2.84 -3.43 20.90
C PHE A 6 1.86 -4.52 21.34
N ILE A 7 0.57 -4.18 21.44
CA ILE A 7 -0.48 -5.17 21.69
C ILE A 7 -0.61 -6.02 20.42
N ASN A 8 0.07 -7.16 20.39
CA ASN A 8 -0.01 -8.11 19.28
C ASN A 8 -1.27 -8.97 19.46
N LYS A 9 -2.39 -8.56 18.84
CA LYS A 9 -3.71 -9.21 18.96
C LYS A 9 -3.69 -10.73 18.67
N HIS A 10 -2.69 -11.22 17.94
CA HIS A 10 -2.54 -12.62 17.53
C HIS A 10 -1.22 -13.24 17.97
N ALA A 11 -0.64 -12.77 19.09
CA ALA A 11 0.62 -13.28 19.61
C ALA A 11 0.61 -14.80 19.81
N ASP A 12 -0.48 -15.32 20.37
CA ASP A 12 -0.62 -16.77 20.63
C ASP A 12 -0.62 -17.59 19.33
N LEU A 13 -1.31 -17.11 18.28
CA LEU A 13 -1.29 -17.75 16.96
C LEU A 13 0.10 -17.71 16.32
N VAL A 14 0.83 -16.62 16.49
CA VAL A 14 2.22 -16.51 16.01
C VAL A 14 3.12 -17.52 16.69
N GLU A 15 3.03 -17.67 18.02
CA GLU A 15 3.82 -18.66 18.75
C GLU A 15 3.45 -20.10 18.37
N GLN A 16 2.17 -20.39 18.12
CA GLN A 16 1.72 -21.68 17.59
C GLN A 16 2.28 -21.93 16.17
N CYS A 17 2.28 -20.91 15.30
CA CYS A 17 2.90 -21.02 13.98
C CYS A 17 4.42 -21.29 14.07
N LYS A 18 5.14 -20.67 15.00
CA LYS A 18 6.57 -20.94 15.23
C LYS A 18 6.83 -22.40 15.61
N ARG A 19 5.87 -23.06 16.28
CA ARG A 19 5.90 -24.50 16.58
C ARG A 19 5.52 -25.39 15.40
N GLY A 20 5.10 -24.81 14.27
CA GLY A 20 4.72 -25.53 13.06
C GLY A 20 3.25 -25.99 13.02
N GLU A 21 2.38 -25.40 13.83
CA GLU A 21 0.96 -25.78 13.89
C GLU A 21 0.20 -25.24 12.65
N SER A 22 -0.16 -26.11 11.72
CA SER A 22 -0.84 -25.73 10.46
C SER A 22 -2.20 -25.05 10.69
N LYS A 23 -2.91 -25.39 11.78
CA LYS A 23 -4.17 -24.72 12.12
C LYS A 23 -3.95 -23.25 12.46
N ALA A 24 -2.89 -22.92 13.17
CA ALA A 24 -2.55 -21.53 13.50
C ALA A 24 -2.13 -20.74 12.23
N GLN A 25 -1.41 -21.37 11.30
CA GLN A 25 -1.10 -20.77 10.00
C GLN A 25 -2.36 -20.44 9.22
N TYR A 26 -3.33 -21.37 9.17
CA TYR A 26 -4.60 -21.13 8.51
C TYR A 26 -5.39 -19.98 9.15
N GLU A 27 -5.45 -19.89 10.47
CA GLU A 27 -6.13 -18.79 11.16
C GLU A 27 -5.43 -17.43 10.90
N LEU A 28 -4.10 -17.37 10.93
CA LEU A 28 -3.37 -16.15 10.55
C LEU A 28 -3.63 -15.76 9.09
N TYR A 29 -3.61 -16.72 8.17
CA TYR A 29 -3.97 -16.48 6.78
C TYR A 29 -5.36 -15.85 6.66
N LYS A 30 -6.35 -16.45 7.29
CA LYS A 30 -7.74 -16.01 7.28
C LYS A 30 -7.91 -14.58 7.85
N HIS A 31 -7.17 -14.24 8.89
CA HIS A 31 -7.21 -12.90 9.49
C HIS A 31 -6.59 -11.81 8.62
N TYR A 32 -5.52 -12.12 7.90
CA TYR A 32 -4.72 -11.11 7.21
C TYR A 32 -4.86 -11.11 5.68
N SER A 33 -5.32 -12.19 5.06
CA SER A 33 -5.33 -12.35 3.59
C SER A 33 -6.08 -11.23 2.87
N LYS A 34 -7.28 -10.86 3.34
CA LYS A 34 -8.09 -9.81 2.71
C LYS A 34 -7.38 -8.44 2.73
N ALA A 35 -6.79 -8.07 3.87
CA ALA A 35 -6.06 -6.81 4.00
C ALA A 35 -4.80 -6.81 3.11
N MET A 36 -4.04 -7.90 3.13
CA MET A 36 -2.82 -8.04 2.32
C MET A 36 -3.12 -8.11 0.82
N PHE A 37 -4.20 -8.76 0.43
CA PHE A 37 -4.69 -8.74 -0.96
C PHE A 37 -4.99 -7.31 -1.42
N SER A 38 -5.63 -6.50 -0.58
CA SER A 38 -5.89 -5.10 -0.90
C SER A 38 -4.60 -4.29 -1.07
N VAL A 39 -3.53 -4.59 -0.32
CA VAL A 39 -2.20 -4.00 -0.53
C VAL A 39 -1.64 -4.40 -1.89
N CYS A 40 -1.67 -5.71 -2.24
CA CYS A 40 -1.23 -6.19 -3.54
C CYS A 40 -1.99 -5.51 -4.69
N MET A 41 -3.31 -5.42 -4.58
CA MET A 41 -4.17 -4.80 -5.60
C MET A 41 -3.83 -3.33 -5.83
N ARG A 42 -3.61 -2.54 -4.75
CA ARG A 42 -3.23 -1.13 -4.89
C ARG A 42 -1.89 -0.94 -5.61
N ILE A 43 -0.95 -1.85 -5.40
CA ILE A 43 0.37 -1.79 -6.01
C ILE A 43 0.33 -2.34 -7.45
N LEU A 44 -0.19 -3.56 -7.64
CA LEU A 44 -0.10 -4.30 -8.91
C LEU A 44 -1.21 -3.96 -9.91
N ASN A 45 -2.38 -3.58 -9.42
CA ASN A 45 -3.59 -3.33 -10.22
C ASN A 45 -3.93 -4.48 -11.20
N HIS A 46 -3.64 -5.71 -10.80
CA HIS A 46 -3.91 -6.92 -11.58
C HIS A 46 -4.24 -8.07 -10.63
N VAL A 47 -5.46 -8.63 -10.75
CA VAL A 47 -6.01 -9.61 -9.80
C VAL A 47 -5.13 -10.86 -9.71
N GLY A 48 -4.80 -11.49 -10.85
CA GLY A 48 -4.00 -12.73 -10.87
C GLY A 48 -2.64 -12.55 -10.20
N GLU A 49 -1.91 -11.48 -10.54
CA GLU A 49 -0.62 -11.21 -9.90
C GLU A 49 -0.75 -10.85 -8.42
N ALA A 50 -1.82 -10.18 -8.03
CA ALA A 50 -2.09 -9.88 -6.62
C ALA A 50 -2.35 -11.16 -5.82
N GLU A 51 -3.03 -12.15 -6.41
CA GLU A 51 -3.24 -13.47 -5.81
C GLU A 51 -1.94 -14.25 -5.70
N ASP A 52 -1.12 -14.28 -6.74
CA ASP A 52 0.17 -14.97 -6.77
C ASP A 52 1.12 -14.37 -5.72
N VAL A 53 1.28 -13.04 -5.72
CA VAL A 53 2.13 -12.33 -4.75
C VAL A 53 1.63 -12.55 -3.32
N LEU A 54 0.32 -12.54 -3.09
CA LEU A 54 -0.25 -12.82 -1.78
C LEU A 54 0.13 -14.22 -1.28
N GLN A 55 -0.04 -15.25 -2.12
CA GLN A 55 0.28 -16.62 -1.78
C GLN A 55 1.76 -16.77 -1.45
N GLU A 56 2.63 -16.26 -2.32
CA GLU A 56 4.07 -16.29 -2.10
C GLU A 56 4.49 -15.53 -0.84
N ALA A 57 3.86 -14.37 -0.54
CA ALA A 57 4.17 -13.60 0.66
C ALA A 57 3.83 -14.38 1.93
N PHE A 58 2.71 -15.11 1.96
CA PHE A 58 2.35 -15.96 3.09
C PHE A 58 3.28 -17.18 3.21
N ILE A 59 3.68 -17.81 2.11
CA ILE A 59 4.66 -18.91 2.13
C ILE A 59 5.98 -18.41 2.76
N ASP A 60 6.49 -17.26 2.30
CA ASP A 60 7.72 -16.66 2.83
C ASP A 60 7.56 -16.25 4.30
N ALA A 61 6.43 -15.66 4.67
CA ALA A 61 6.15 -15.28 6.04
C ALA A 61 6.16 -16.50 6.98
N PHE A 62 5.48 -17.58 6.61
CA PHE A 62 5.47 -18.78 7.44
C PHE A 62 6.82 -19.49 7.48
N ALA A 63 7.58 -19.49 6.38
CA ALA A 63 8.94 -20.01 6.37
C ALA A 63 9.87 -19.24 7.31
N LYS A 64 9.69 -17.91 7.38
CA LYS A 64 10.53 -16.99 8.19
C LYS A 64 9.90 -16.62 9.54
N ILE A 65 8.78 -17.23 9.93
CA ILE A 65 8.05 -16.81 11.16
C ILE A 65 8.87 -16.96 12.43
N LYS A 66 9.84 -17.88 12.45
CA LYS A 66 10.77 -18.07 13.56
C LYS A 66 11.69 -16.86 13.77
N ASP A 67 11.97 -16.09 12.70
CA ASP A 67 12.82 -14.90 12.73
C ASP A 67 12.04 -13.64 13.17
N PHE A 68 10.72 -13.74 13.25
CA PHE A 68 9.88 -12.65 13.71
C PHE A 68 10.09 -12.37 15.20
N ARG A 69 10.79 -11.26 15.50
CA ARG A 69 11.24 -10.89 16.85
C ARG A 69 10.23 -10.08 17.66
N GLN A 70 8.99 -9.90 17.17
CA GLN A 70 7.93 -9.12 17.81
C GLN A 70 8.31 -7.64 18.11
N GLN A 71 9.24 -7.07 17.36
CA GLN A 71 9.57 -5.65 17.41
C GLN A 71 8.49 -4.75 16.79
N SER A 72 7.50 -5.35 16.14
CA SER A 72 6.29 -4.75 15.58
C SER A 72 5.13 -5.74 15.72
N THR A 73 3.92 -5.35 15.27
CA THR A 73 2.84 -6.34 15.16
C THR A 73 3.10 -7.28 13.98
N PHE A 74 2.55 -8.50 14.05
CA PHE A 74 2.65 -9.47 12.94
C PHE A 74 2.11 -8.89 11.62
N GLY A 75 1.01 -8.11 11.66
CA GLY A 75 0.44 -7.49 10.48
C GLY A 75 1.38 -6.48 9.80
N VAL A 76 2.12 -5.69 10.58
CA VAL A 76 3.12 -4.74 10.04
C VAL A 76 4.29 -5.49 9.40
N TRP A 77 4.81 -6.52 10.07
CA TRP A 77 5.88 -7.35 9.53
C TRP A 77 5.46 -8.09 8.25
N LEU A 78 4.26 -8.68 8.23
CA LEU A 78 3.71 -9.34 7.04
C LEU A 78 3.50 -8.34 5.89
N LYS A 79 2.96 -7.14 6.20
CA LYS A 79 2.77 -6.08 5.20
C LYS A 79 4.08 -5.71 4.50
N GLN A 80 5.18 -5.62 5.22
CA GLN A 80 6.49 -5.34 4.64
C GLN A 80 6.93 -6.43 3.65
N ILE A 81 6.69 -7.71 3.96
CA ILE A 81 6.96 -8.82 3.03
C ILE A 81 6.11 -8.68 1.76
N VAL A 82 4.81 -8.41 1.92
CA VAL A 82 3.86 -8.24 0.82
C VAL A 82 4.27 -7.08 -0.08
N VAL A 83 4.55 -5.90 0.48
CA VAL A 83 4.97 -4.71 -0.29
C VAL A 83 6.24 -5.01 -1.07
N ASN A 84 7.26 -5.58 -0.43
CA ASN A 84 8.52 -5.90 -1.12
C ASN A 84 8.31 -6.89 -2.26
N LYS A 85 7.46 -7.92 -2.10
CA LYS A 85 7.16 -8.86 -3.18
C LYS A 85 6.39 -8.19 -4.32
N ALA A 86 5.39 -7.38 -4.01
CA ALA A 86 4.62 -6.66 -5.02
C ALA A 86 5.51 -5.70 -5.84
N ILE A 87 6.42 -4.97 -5.19
CA ILE A 87 7.39 -4.10 -5.88
C ILE A 87 8.37 -4.92 -6.74
N ASN A 88 8.84 -6.07 -6.25
CA ASN A 88 9.71 -6.94 -7.05
C ASN A 88 8.97 -7.50 -8.27
N GLN A 89 7.68 -7.84 -8.14
CA GLN A 89 6.84 -8.25 -9.28
C GLN A 89 6.73 -7.13 -10.33
N LEU A 90 6.51 -5.87 -9.91
CA LEU A 90 6.52 -4.73 -10.83
C LEU A 90 7.86 -4.57 -11.55
N ARG A 91 8.97 -4.71 -10.82
CA ARG A 91 10.32 -4.66 -11.43
C ARG A 91 10.55 -5.77 -12.45
N ALA A 92 10.06 -6.98 -12.16
CA ALA A 92 10.17 -8.12 -13.06
C ALA A 92 9.40 -7.92 -14.38
N ARG A 93 8.31 -7.17 -14.38
CA ARG A 93 7.60 -6.79 -15.62
C ARG A 93 8.41 -5.88 -16.53
N ARG A 94 9.63 -5.46 -16.15
CA ARG A 94 10.43 -4.45 -16.86
C ARG A 94 9.65 -3.14 -17.11
N VAL A 95 8.66 -2.88 -16.30
CA VAL A 95 8.09 -1.55 -16.29
C VAL A 95 9.18 -0.68 -15.70
N GLU A 96 9.91 0.05 -16.56
CA GLU A 96 10.60 1.25 -16.12
C GLU A 96 9.56 2.02 -15.34
N LEU A 97 9.75 2.16 -14.04
CA LEU A 97 9.05 3.16 -13.25
C LEU A 97 9.39 4.44 -13.98
N VAL A 98 8.49 4.86 -14.85
CA VAL A 98 8.69 5.88 -15.88
C VAL A 98 9.54 6.98 -15.27
N ASN A 99 10.69 7.24 -15.85
CA ASN A 99 11.40 8.49 -15.62
C ASN A 99 10.40 9.59 -16.00
N ILE A 100 9.73 10.16 -15.00
CA ILE A 100 8.58 11.08 -15.12
C ILE A 100 9.04 12.46 -15.58
N ASP A 101 10.28 12.58 -15.98
CA ASP A 101 10.82 13.79 -16.62
C ASP A 101 10.17 14.08 -17.99
N ASP A 102 9.49 13.11 -18.61
CA ASP A 102 8.81 13.27 -19.90
C ASP A 102 7.37 13.81 -19.82
N TYR A 103 6.80 13.95 -18.62
CA TYR A 103 5.51 14.64 -18.45
C TYR A 103 5.75 16.07 -17.96
N ASP A 104 5.88 16.99 -18.91
CA ASP A 104 5.87 18.43 -18.66
C ASP A 104 4.47 18.87 -18.17
N PHE A 105 4.28 18.78 -16.87
CA PHE A 105 3.17 19.45 -16.20
C PHE A 105 3.67 20.83 -15.77
N GLY A 106 3.35 21.85 -16.60
CA GLY A 106 3.62 23.25 -16.29
C GLY A 106 3.42 23.55 -14.80
N GLY A 107 4.43 24.17 -14.21
CA GLY A 107 4.45 24.49 -12.79
C GLY A 107 3.38 25.55 -12.47
N ASP A 108 2.29 25.14 -11.89
CA ASP A 108 1.43 25.99 -11.11
C ASP A 108 1.44 25.48 -9.67
N GLU A 109 1.95 26.29 -8.77
CA GLU A 109 1.75 26.16 -7.34
C GLU A 109 0.25 26.28 -7.08
N TYR A 110 -0.41 25.17 -6.78
CA TYR A 110 -1.76 25.20 -6.26
C TYR A 110 -1.71 25.13 -4.76
N ASP A 111 -2.13 26.23 -4.13
CA ASP A 111 -2.59 26.24 -2.75
C ASP A 111 -3.71 25.21 -2.64
N VAL A 112 -3.51 24.25 -1.75
CA VAL A 112 -4.55 23.30 -1.37
C VAL A 112 -5.52 24.07 -0.52
N ALA A 113 -6.67 24.46 -1.10
CA ALA A 113 -7.77 25.04 -0.33
C ALA A 113 -8.12 24.04 0.79
N ASP A 114 -8.08 24.50 2.02
CA ASP A 114 -8.60 23.79 3.18
C ASP A 114 -10.08 23.50 2.92
N TYR A 115 -10.42 22.22 2.84
CA TYR A 115 -11.80 21.77 2.78
C TYR A 115 -12.38 21.86 4.19
N ASP A 116 -13.45 22.64 4.30
CA ASP A 116 -14.24 22.78 5.53
C ASP A 116 -14.88 21.42 5.88
N GLU A 117 -14.52 20.87 7.05
CA GLU A 117 -14.89 19.52 7.52
C GLU A 117 -16.35 19.43 8.02
N SER A 118 -17.26 20.27 7.56
CA SER A 118 -18.60 20.41 8.17
C SER A 118 -19.75 19.75 7.43
N GLU A 119 -19.53 18.87 6.45
CA GLU A 119 -20.62 18.09 5.85
C GLU A 119 -20.69 16.68 6.46
N SER A 120 -21.78 16.43 7.18
CA SER A 120 -22.16 15.10 7.68
C SER A 120 -22.58 14.22 6.50
N TYR A 121 -21.64 13.46 5.96
CA TYR A 121 -21.94 12.48 4.91
C TYR A 121 -22.68 11.27 5.49
N SER A 122 -23.74 10.82 4.79
CA SER A 122 -24.37 9.55 5.14
C SER A 122 -23.41 8.38 4.85
N ASP A 123 -23.57 7.24 5.54
CA ASP A 123 -22.75 6.02 5.29
C ASP A 123 -22.80 5.57 3.81
N THR A 124 -23.87 5.89 3.11
CA THR A 124 -24.07 5.56 1.70
C THR A 124 -23.25 6.48 0.80
N ASP A 125 -23.23 7.77 1.10
CA ASP A 125 -22.47 8.77 0.34
C ASP A 125 -20.97 8.53 0.52
N MET A 126 -20.53 8.23 1.74
CA MET A 126 -19.13 7.90 2.03
C MET A 126 -18.66 6.65 1.25
N LYS A 127 -19.48 5.60 1.16
CA LYS A 127 -19.15 4.41 0.37
C LYS A 127 -19.02 4.72 -1.13
N TYR A 128 -19.90 5.58 -1.65
CA TYR A 128 -19.85 6.01 -3.04
C TYR A 128 -18.57 6.80 -3.34
N GLU A 129 -18.21 7.74 -2.47
CA GLU A 129 -16.98 8.53 -2.60
C GLU A 129 -15.71 7.66 -2.53
N VAL A 130 -15.66 6.72 -1.59
CA VAL A 130 -14.55 5.76 -1.47
C VAL A 130 -14.40 4.93 -2.74
N GLU A 131 -15.51 4.43 -3.30
CA GLU A 131 -15.46 3.65 -4.54
C GLU A 131 -15.04 4.51 -5.74
N ARG A 132 -15.46 5.77 -5.80
CA ARG A 132 -15.04 6.73 -6.82
C ARG A 132 -13.53 6.98 -6.77
N ILE A 133 -12.98 7.23 -5.58
CA ILE A 133 -11.54 7.40 -5.38
C ILE A 133 -10.79 6.13 -5.78
N ARG A 134 -11.30 4.95 -5.41
CA ARG A 134 -10.68 3.67 -5.76
C ARG A 134 -10.58 3.50 -7.28
N ARG A 135 -11.65 3.77 -8.02
CA ARG A 135 -11.67 3.70 -9.49
C ARG A 135 -10.74 4.72 -10.13
N ALA A 136 -10.65 5.93 -9.57
CA ALA A 136 -9.73 6.95 -10.03
C ALA A 136 -8.26 6.55 -9.80
N MET A 137 -7.96 5.89 -8.67
CA MET A 137 -6.64 5.33 -8.38
C MET A 137 -6.22 4.27 -9.41
N GLU A 138 -7.14 3.40 -9.85
CA GLU A 138 -6.88 2.36 -10.86
C GLU A 138 -6.49 2.96 -12.22
N GLN A 139 -6.94 4.18 -12.53
CA GLN A 139 -6.63 4.89 -13.78
C GLN A 139 -5.32 5.68 -13.74
N LEU A 140 -4.69 5.80 -12.56
CA LEU A 140 -3.40 6.48 -12.46
C LEU A 140 -2.30 5.69 -13.18
N PRO A 141 -1.32 6.38 -13.78
CA PRO A 141 -0.07 5.77 -14.19
C PRO A 141 0.56 5.00 -13.02
N GLU A 142 1.17 3.85 -13.33
CA GLU A 142 1.65 2.90 -12.32
C GLU A 142 2.56 3.55 -11.26
N GLY A 143 3.56 4.35 -11.68
CA GLY A 143 4.46 5.01 -10.72
C GLY A 143 3.74 5.96 -9.78
N PHE A 144 2.75 6.72 -10.27
CA PHE A 144 1.92 7.61 -9.45
C PHE A 144 1.06 6.82 -8.47
N ARG A 145 0.42 5.75 -8.95
CA ARG A 145 -0.43 4.88 -8.13
C ARG A 145 0.36 4.24 -6.99
N VAL A 146 1.56 3.74 -7.29
CA VAL A 146 2.43 3.08 -6.30
C VAL A 146 2.88 4.06 -5.22
N VAL A 147 3.44 5.22 -5.59
CA VAL A 147 3.90 6.22 -4.61
C VAL A 147 2.73 6.70 -3.75
N LEU A 148 1.58 7.02 -4.37
CA LEU A 148 0.39 7.46 -3.65
C LEU A 148 -0.13 6.38 -2.68
N SER A 149 -0.13 5.12 -3.11
CA SER A 149 -0.56 3.98 -2.30
C SER A 149 0.35 3.77 -1.10
N LEU A 150 1.66 3.77 -1.29
CA LEU A 150 2.62 3.59 -0.21
C LEU A 150 2.52 4.71 0.83
N TYR A 151 2.34 5.96 0.40
CA TYR A 151 2.24 7.09 1.30
C TYR A 151 0.91 7.13 2.05
N LEU A 152 -0.24 7.15 1.32
CA LEU A 152 -1.56 7.38 1.92
C LEU A 152 -2.15 6.17 2.64
N PHE A 153 -1.94 4.95 2.10
CA PHE A 153 -2.62 3.76 2.63
C PHE A 153 -1.68 2.88 3.45
N GLU A 154 -0.39 2.84 3.10
CA GLU A 154 0.54 1.97 3.81
C GLU A 154 1.32 2.71 4.90
N GLY A 155 1.33 4.06 4.87
CA GLY A 155 1.91 4.90 5.90
C GLY A 155 3.43 5.00 5.86
N TYR A 156 4.05 4.75 4.70
CA TYR A 156 5.48 4.97 4.50
C TYR A 156 5.78 6.45 4.27
N ASP A 157 6.87 6.93 4.82
CA ASP A 157 7.36 8.27 4.50
C ASP A 157 8.12 8.30 3.16
N HIS A 158 8.52 9.50 2.68
CA HIS A 158 9.17 9.63 1.38
C HIS A 158 10.58 9.04 1.34
N GLU A 159 11.29 8.99 2.47
CA GLU A 159 12.59 8.34 2.58
C GLU A 159 12.44 6.81 2.46
N GLU A 160 11.49 6.24 3.20
CA GLU A 160 11.15 4.82 3.14
C GLU A 160 10.68 4.41 1.72
N ILE A 161 9.81 5.22 1.10
CA ILE A 161 9.36 5.01 -0.28
C ILE A 161 10.54 5.07 -1.25
N GLY A 162 11.45 6.02 -1.07
CA GLY A 162 12.68 6.12 -1.84
C GLY A 162 13.50 4.83 -1.77
N ASN A 163 13.69 4.31 -0.57
CA ASN A 163 14.41 3.05 -0.33
C ASN A 163 13.68 1.84 -0.95
N ILE A 164 12.35 1.75 -0.81
CA ILE A 164 11.52 0.67 -1.38
C ILE A 164 11.56 0.70 -2.91
N LEU A 165 11.47 1.87 -3.53
CA LEU A 165 11.38 2.01 -4.98
C LEU A 165 12.74 2.16 -5.67
N GLY A 166 13.80 2.48 -4.94
CA GLY A 166 15.13 2.77 -5.48
C GLY A 166 15.22 4.15 -6.14
N ILE A 167 14.49 5.12 -5.64
CA ILE A 167 14.46 6.53 -6.10
C ILE A 167 14.89 7.48 -4.97
N SER A 168 15.20 8.73 -5.30
CA SER A 168 15.49 9.73 -4.26
C SER A 168 14.23 10.13 -3.48
N GLU A 169 14.39 10.58 -2.24
CA GLU A 169 13.30 11.16 -1.45
C GLU A 169 12.62 12.32 -2.20
N THR A 170 13.41 13.19 -2.82
CA THR A 170 12.91 14.32 -3.63
C THR A 170 12.06 13.85 -4.80
N THR A 171 12.48 12.77 -5.50
CA THR A 171 11.70 12.15 -6.57
C THR A 171 10.38 11.60 -6.03
N SER A 172 10.41 10.94 -4.87
CA SER A 172 9.19 10.43 -4.22
C SER A 172 8.21 11.56 -3.89
N ARG A 173 8.67 12.69 -3.34
CA ARG A 173 7.84 13.87 -3.06
C ARG A 173 7.23 14.45 -4.33
N THR A 174 8.02 14.62 -5.37
CA THR A 174 7.56 15.15 -6.66
C THR A 174 6.52 14.23 -7.30
N GLN A 175 6.77 12.91 -7.30
CA GLN A 175 5.81 11.94 -7.82
C GLN A 175 4.50 11.95 -7.03
N TYR A 176 4.57 12.05 -5.70
CA TYR A 176 3.39 12.16 -4.85
C TYR A 176 2.54 13.39 -5.20
N MET A 177 3.16 14.56 -5.33
CA MET A 177 2.46 15.80 -5.67
C MET A 177 1.77 15.72 -7.04
N ARG A 178 2.48 15.20 -8.04
CA ARG A 178 1.94 14.97 -9.39
C ARG A 178 0.81 13.93 -9.37
N ALA A 179 0.97 12.84 -8.63
CA ALA A 179 -0.04 11.81 -8.47
C ALA A 179 -1.32 12.36 -7.83
N LYS A 180 -1.20 13.19 -6.78
CA LYS A 180 -2.33 13.85 -6.12
C LYS A 180 -3.07 14.78 -7.09
N LYS A 181 -2.36 15.61 -7.86
CA LYS A 181 -2.95 16.48 -8.88
C LYS A 181 -3.72 15.64 -9.91
N ARG A 182 -3.09 14.60 -10.46
CA ARG A 182 -3.70 13.74 -11.47
C ARG A 182 -4.94 13.00 -10.95
N LEU A 183 -4.89 12.52 -9.72
CA LEU A 183 -6.04 11.88 -9.06
C LEU A 183 -7.23 12.86 -8.98
N LEU A 184 -6.99 14.09 -8.54
CA LEU A 184 -8.03 15.12 -8.45
C LEU A 184 -8.65 15.45 -9.81
N GLU A 185 -7.86 15.50 -10.89
CA GLU A 185 -8.36 15.70 -12.25
C GLU A 185 -9.29 14.56 -12.69
N ILE A 186 -8.88 13.30 -12.44
CA ILE A 186 -9.70 12.12 -12.76
C ILE A 186 -11.03 12.16 -11.97
N VAL A 187 -10.94 12.39 -10.66
CA VAL A 187 -12.13 12.46 -9.79
C VAL A 187 -13.07 13.59 -10.23
N LYS A 188 -12.56 14.78 -10.56
CA LYS A 188 -13.38 15.89 -11.06
C LYS A 188 -13.98 15.58 -12.43
N GLY A 189 -13.23 14.93 -13.33
CA GLY A 189 -13.71 14.54 -14.67
C GLY A 189 -14.79 13.44 -14.66
N GLN A 190 -15.00 12.74 -13.55
CA GLN A 190 -16.06 11.74 -13.37
C GLN A 190 -17.38 12.34 -12.87
N LEU A 191 -17.45 13.66 -12.67
CA LEU A 191 -18.66 14.38 -12.24
C LEU A 191 -19.57 14.81 -13.41
N PHE A 192 -19.22 14.48 -14.68
CA PHE A 192 -19.98 14.83 -15.87
C PHE A 192 -20.37 13.61 -16.70
#